data_14de9472ce354e791a48847126f9d8bb
#
_entry.id   14de9472ce354e791a48847126f9d8bb
#
_cell.length_a   1.000
_cell.length_b   1.000
_cell.length_c   1.000
_cell.angle_alpha   90.00
_cell.angle_beta   90.00
_cell.angle_gamma   90.00
#
_symmetry.space_group_name_H-M   'P 1'
#
loop_
_entity.id
_entity.type
_entity.pdbx_description
1 polymer ?
#
loop_
_entity_poly.entity_id
_entity_poly.type
_entity_poly.pdbx_seq_one_letter_code
_entity_poly.pdbx_strand_id
1 'polypeptide(L)'
;NFTRGIDAVFNYGMFNFNAPNFIFRFALGETDYQLGVTNYEHFASEYNYLGRDVWQQTLNLTQAEKEHLFNLLQENYRPENRIYRYNFFYDNCATRPRDQIEAAIDGTLQYADNMTDTDTGVTFRDLLHKYSEGHPWSRFGMDLCMGSKADQPINRRLMMFVPFYVQAFFNTARIVDNEGQARPLVSSEE
;
A
#
# COMPACT_ATOMS: atom_id res chain seq x y z
N ASN A 1 -5.83 9.79 -15.29
CA ASN A 1 -7.10 10.48 -15.56
C ASN A 1 -7.16 10.83 -17.05
N PHE A 2 -7.72 9.92 -17.87
CA PHE A 2 -7.80 10.08 -19.34
C PHE A 2 -8.50 11.37 -19.78
N THR A 3 -9.42 11.89 -18.99
CA THR A 3 -10.17 13.11 -19.30
C THR A 3 -9.30 14.37 -19.25
N ARG A 4 -8.22 14.38 -18.47
CA ARG A 4 -7.27 15.50 -18.34
C ARG A 4 -5.93 15.24 -19.03
N GLY A 5 -5.73 14.07 -19.67
CA GLY A 5 -4.47 13.68 -20.28
C GLY A 5 -3.33 13.52 -19.26
N ILE A 6 -3.67 13.28 -17.98
CA ILE A 6 -2.69 13.07 -16.92
C ILE A 6 -2.40 11.58 -16.85
N ASP A 7 -1.15 11.23 -17.16
CA ASP A 7 -0.58 9.92 -16.97
C ASP A 7 0.51 10.01 -15.90
N ALA A 8 0.15 9.79 -14.66
CA ALA A 8 1.04 9.95 -13.52
C ALA A 8 0.93 8.75 -12.57
N VAL A 9 2.06 8.17 -12.24
CA VAL A 9 2.23 7.12 -11.23
C VAL A 9 2.79 7.75 -9.95
N PHE A 10 2.03 7.66 -8.87
CA PHE A 10 2.45 8.08 -7.53
C PHE A 10 3.05 6.89 -6.80
N ASN A 11 4.37 6.89 -6.63
CA ASN A 11 5.12 5.80 -6.01
C ASN A 11 5.52 6.15 -4.58
N TYR A 12 4.90 5.50 -3.59
CA TYR A 12 5.18 5.68 -2.17
C TYR A 12 6.39 4.87 -1.66
N GLY A 13 7.10 4.17 -2.54
CA GLY A 13 8.21 3.28 -2.21
C GLY A 13 9.60 3.82 -2.52
N MET A 14 9.77 5.11 -2.79
CA MET A 14 11.09 5.64 -3.13
C MET A 14 11.93 5.89 -1.88
N PHE A 15 13.16 5.41 -1.88
CA PHE A 15 14.12 5.60 -0.80
C PHE A 15 15.55 5.62 -1.33
N ASN A 16 16.46 6.18 -0.52
CA ASN A 16 17.86 6.31 -0.89
C ASN A 16 18.70 5.20 -0.25
N PHE A 17 19.03 4.16 -1.03
CA PHE A 17 19.91 3.06 -0.60
C PHE A 17 21.33 3.52 -0.23
N ASN A 18 21.79 4.66 -0.77
CA ASN A 18 23.12 5.19 -0.52
C ASN A 18 23.21 5.98 0.81
N ALA A 19 22.12 6.09 1.56
CA ALA A 19 22.16 6.73 2.86
C ALA A 19 23.10 5.97 3.81
N PRO A 20 23.95 6.66 4.60
CA PRO A 20 24.85 6.02 5.54
C PRO A 20 24.10 5.09 6.51
N ASN A 21 24.63 3.89 6.70
CA ASN A 21 24.05 2.85 7.58
C ASN A 21 22.58 2.49 7.26
N PHE A 22 22.19 2.54 5.97
CA PHE A 22 20.81 2.32 5.53
C PHE A 22 20.19 1.06 6.14
N ILE A 23 20.87 -0.09 6.03
CA ILE A 23 20.34 -1.39 6.52
C ILE A 23 20.10 -1.34 8.04
N PHE A 24 21.02 -0.76 8.79
CA PHE A 24 20.89 -0.65 10.24
C PHE A 24 19.76 0.31 10.63
N ARG A 25 19.67 1.46 9.99
CA ARG A 25 18.56 2.42 10.19
C ARG A 25 17.22 1.85 9.77
N PHE A 26 17.18 1.07 8.68
CA PHE A 26 15.97 0.36 8.24
C PHE A 26 15.50 -0.62 9.32
N ALA A 27 16.40 -1.43 9.87
CA ALA A 27 16.09 -2.38 10.92
C ALA A 27 15.58 -1.70 12.21
N LEU A 28 16.07 -0.50 12.50
CA LEU A 28 15.61 0.32 13.64
C LEU A 28 14.32 1.12 13.34
N GLY A 29 13.80 1.08 12.11
CA GLY A 29 12.65 1.90 11.70
C GLY A 29 12.95 3.40 11.60
N GLU A 30 14.21 3.76 11.33
CA GLU A 30 14.71 5.14 11.25
C GLU A 30 14.95 5.62 9.80
N THR A 31 14.42 4.92 8.81
CA THR A 31 14.52 5.33 7.41
C THR A 31 13.37 6.22 7.00
N ASP A 32 13.68 7.23 6.20
CA ASP A 32 12.68 8.06 5.56
C ASP A 32 12.48 7.61 4.12
N TYR A 33 11.23 7.51 3.72
CA TYR A 33 10.80 7.22 2.36
C TYR A 33 10.20 8.47 1.74
N GLN A 34 10.11 8.46 0.42
CA GLN A 34 9.60 9.59 -0.34
C GLN A 34 8.55 9.14 -1.33
N LEU A 35 7.49 9.93 -1.46
CA LEU A 35 6.57 9.84 -2.59
C LEU A 35 7.24 10.41 -3.83
N GLY A 36 7.36 9.59 -4.87
CA GLY A 36 7.81 10.00 -6.20
C GLY A 36 6.68 10.01 -7.21
N VAL A 37 6.86 10.78 -8.28
CA VAL A 37 5.91 10.83 -9.39
C VAL A 37 6.65 10.61 -10.69
N THR A 38 6.13 9.73 -11.53
CA THR A 38 6.65 9.43 -12.87
C THR A 38 5.49 9.18 -13.83
N ASN A 39 5.74 9.06 -15.13
CA ASN A 39 4.71 8.61 -16.08
C ASN A 39 4.61 7.08 -16.09
N TYR A 40 3.48 6.56 -16.57
CA TYR A 40 3.22 5.12 -16.58
C TYR A 40 4.17 4.36 -17.52
N GLU A 41 4.49 4.91 -18.68
CA GLU A 41 5.39 4.28 -19.65
C GLU A 41 6.78 4.05 -19.05
N HIS A 42 7.32 5.04 -18.35
CA HIS A 42 8.62 4.91 -17.69
C HIS A 42 8.58 3.88 -16.56
N PHE A 43 7.53 3.93 -15.75
CA PHE A 43 7.30 2.95 -14.68
C PHE A 43 7.21 1.52 -15.21
N ALA A 44 6.36 1.29 -16.22
CA ALA A 44 6.16 -0.04 -16.82
C ALA A 44 7.45 -0.57 -17.48
N SER A 45 8.19 0.31 -18.17
CA SER A 45 9.47 -0.06 -18.80
C SER A 45 10.52 -0.49 -17.77
N GLU A 46 10.62 0.21 -16.63
CA GLU A 46 11.52 -0.14 -15.53
C GLU A 46 11.17 -1.52 -14.95
N TYR A 47 9.89 -1.78 -14.67
CA TYR A 47 9.46 -3.06 -14.11
C TYR A 47 9.68 -4.22 -15.10
N ASN A 48 9.39 -3.98 -16.38
CA ASN A 48 9.66 -4.97 -17.44
C ASN A 48 11.17 -5.28 -17.57
N TYR A 49 12.02 -4.26 -17.53
CA TYR A 49 13.47 -4.44 -17.57
C TYR A 49 14.00 -5.24 -16.37
N LEU A 50 13.40 -5.04 -15.21
CA LEU A 50 13.75 -5.76 -13.97
C LEU A 50 13.11 -7.15 -13.86
N GLY A 51 12.28 -7.57 -14.85
CA GLY A 51 11.56 -8.85 -14.83
C GLY A 51 10.57 -8.95 -13.68
N ARG A 52 9.91 -7.84 -13.33
CA ARG A 52 8.92 -7.76 -12.24
C ARG A 52 7.51 -7.72 -12.79
N ASP A 53 6.60 -8.45 -12.16
CA ASP A 53 5.18 -8.41 -12.50
C ASP A 53 4.52 -7.11 -12.01
N VAL A 54 3.52 -6.65 -12.75
CA VAL A 54 2.68 -5.50 -12.40
C VAL A 54 1.23 -5.96 -12.40
N TRP A 55 0.54 -5.78 -11.27
CA TRP A 55 -0.88 -6.06 -11.12
C TRP A 55 -1.63 -4.74 -11.02
N GLN A 56 -2.68 -4.60 -11.81
CA GLN A 56 -3.47 -3.39 -11.89
C GLN A 56 -4.92 -3.65 -11.50
N GLN A 57 -5.48 -2.82 -10.63
CA GLN A 57 -6.90 -2.78 -10.31
C GLN A 57 -7.48 -1.42 -10.73
N THR A 58 -8.47 -1.43 -11.59
CA THR A 58 -9.20 -0.22 -11.96
C THR A 58 -10.28 0.07 -10.93
N LEU A 59 -10.15 1.22 -10.23
CA LEU A 59 -11.08 1.62 -9.21
C LEU A 59 -12.34 2.26 -9.81
N ASN A 60 -13.51 1.87 -9.31
CA ASN A 60 -14.82 2.36 -9.72
C ASN A 60 -15.20 3.63 -8.95
N LEU A 61 -14.38 4.67 -9.09
CA LEU A 61 -14.58 5.96 -8.46
C LEU A 61 -15.41 6.90 -9.36
N THR A 62 -16.28 7.69 -8.77
CA THR A 62 -16.96 8.81 -9.42
C THR A 62 -15.96 9.88 -9.85
N GLN A 63 -16.39 10.81 -10.70
CA GLN A 63 -15.52 11.91 -11.11
C GLN A 63 -15.10 12.80 -9.93
N ALA A 64 -16.01 13.04 -8.99
CA ALA A 64 -15.72 13.82 -7.77
C ALA A 64 -14.69 13.10 -6.87
N GLU A 65 -14.83 11.79 -6.66
CA GLU A 65 -13.87 11.00 -5.91
C GLU A 65 -12.49 10.94 -6.58
N LYS A 66 -12.45 10.84 -7.91
CA LYS A 66 -11.17 10.91 -8.67
C LYS A 66 -10.47 12.25 -8.49
N GLU A 67 -11.22 13.35 -8.50
CA GLU A 67 -10.68 14.67 -8.26
C GLU A 67 -10.23 14.85 -6.82
N HIS A 68 -10.99 14.32 -5.87
CA HIS A 68 -10.61 14.31 -4.45
C HIS A 68 -9.33 13.51 -4.24
N LEU A 69 -9.25 12.28 -4.76
CA LEU A 69 -8.04 11.46 -4.69
C LEU A 69 -6.83 12.16 -5.30
N PHE A 70 -7.00 12.80 -6.46
CA PHE A 70 -5.91 13.52 -7.10
C PHE A 70 -5.42 14.70 -6.24
N ASN A 71 -6.33 15.43 -5.61
CA ASN A 71 -5.99 16.53 -4.70
C ASN A 71 -5.23 16.01 -3.46
N LEU A 72 -5.65 14.89 -2.87
CA LEU A 72 -4.96 14.23 -1.76
C LEU A 72 -3.54 13.80 -2.16
N LEU A 73 -3.38 13.21 -3.34
CA LEU A 73 -2.07 12.79 -3.86
C LEU A 73 -1.16 14.00 -4.14
N GLN A 74 -1.71 15.10 -4.68
CA GLN A 74 -0.95 16.33 -4.88
C GLN A 74 -0.51 16.95 -3.55
N GLU A 75 -1.38 16.96 -2.53
CA GLU A 75 -1.04 17.43 -1.19
C GLU A 75 0.09 16.59 -0.58
N ASN A 76 0.02 15.25 -0.72
CA ASN A 76 1.09 14.36 -0.27
C ASN A 76 2.41 14.56 -1.03
N TYR A 77 2.35 15.03 -2.28
CA TYR A 77 3.55 15.25 -3.10
C TYR A 77 4.24 16.60 -2.83
N ARG A 78 3.64 17.50 -2.06
CA ARG A 78 4.29 18.77 -1.68
C ARG A 78 5.64 18.50 -0.98
N PRO A 79 6.65 19.38 -1.16
CA PRO A 79 7.97 19.19 -0.58
C PRO A 79 7.97 18.93 0.94
N GLU A 80 7.06 19.56 1.66
CA GLU A 80 6.88 19.42 3.10
C GLU A 80 6.24 18.11 3.53
N ASN A 81 5.47 17.43 2.63
CA ASN A 81 4.68 16.24 2.95
C ASN A 81 5.21 14.95 2.32
N ARG A 82 5.98 15.07 1.22
CA ARG A 82 6.39 13.91 0.42
C ARG A 82 7.38 12.97 1.09
N ILE A 83 8.13 13.47 2.09
CA ILE A 83 9.07 12.67 2.88
C ILE A 83 8.34 12.23 4.15
N TYR A 84 8.38 10.94 4.42
CA TYR A 84 7.73 10.38 5.59
C TYR A 84 8.59 9.32 6.29
N ARG A 85 8.43 9.20 7.61
CA ARG A 85 9.06 8.16 8.40
C ARG A 85 8.41 6.81 8.06
N TYR A 86 9.18 5.94 7.47
CA TYR A 86 8.71 4.63 7.10
C TYR A 86 8.54 3.72 8.33
N ASN A 87 7.39 3.10 8.43
CA ASN A 87 7.15 2.04 9.39
C ASN A 87 6.68 0.80 8.63
N PHE A 88 7.49 -0.25 8.69
CA PHE A 88 7.30 -1.46 7.89
C PHE A 88 5.90 -2.07 8.04
N PHE A 89 5.33 -2.07 9.24
CA PHE A 89 4.03 -2.68 9.52
C PHE A 89 2.85 -1.71 9.43
N TYR A 90 3.04 -0.45 9.79
CA TYR A 90 1.93 0.48 10.03
C TYR A 90 1.85 1.62 9.03
N ASP A 91 2.96 2.07 8.46
CA ASP A 91 3.01 3.22 7.55
C ASP A 91 4.03 2.98 6.43
N ASN A 92 3.61 2.25 5.40
CA ASN A 92 4.44 1.79 4.31
C ASN A 92 3.85 2.11 2.93
N CYS A 93 4.52 1.62 1.87
CA CYS A 93 4.12 1.84 0.48
C CYS A 93 2.77 1.17 0.10
N ALA A 94 2.23 0.28 0.90
CA ALA A 94 0.92 -0.34 0.68
C ALA A 94 -0.18 0.37 1.50
N THR A 95 0.11 0.69 2.77
CA THR A 95 -0.88 1.31 3.66
C THR A 95 -1.19 2.75 3.28
N ARG A 96 -0.18 3.53 2.85
CA ARG A 96 -0.40 4.93 2.45
C ARG A 96 -1.35 5.09 1.26
N PRO A 97 -1.14 4.45 0.09
CA PRO A 97 -2.09 4.56 -1.01
C PRO A 97 -3.48 4.01 -0.66
N ARG A 98 -3.57 2.93 0.14
CA ARG A 98 -4.84 2.44 0.68
C ARG A 98 -5.59 3.56 1.41
N ASP A 99 -4.93 4.22 2.36
CA ASP A 99 -5.55 5.26 3.18
C ASP A 99 -5.96 6.49 2.35
N GLN A 100 -5.21 6.84 1.30
CA GLN A 100 -5.60 7.91 0.37
C GLN A 100 -6.84 7.54 -0.45
N ILE A 101 -6.93 6.28 -0.91
CA ILE A 101 -8.10 5.80 -1.66
C ILE A 101 -9.33 5.79 -0.75
N GLU A 102 -9.21 5.28 0.47
CA GLU A 102 -10.30 5.27 1.45
C GLU A 102 -10.77 6.69 1.78
N ALA A 103 -9.85 7.62 1.98
CA ALA A 103 -10.17 9.03 2.27
C ALA A 103 -10.84 9.77 1.10
N ALA A 104 -10.63 9.31 -0.14
CA ALA A 104 -11.20 9.95 -1.32
C ALA A 104 -12.66 9.54 -1.60
N ILE A 105 -13.15 8.46 -0.99
CA ILE A 105 -14.48 7.91 -1.21
C ILE A 105 -15.54 8.80 -0.54
N ASP A 106 -16.56 9.17 -1.30
CA ASP A 106 -17.76 9.82 -0.77
C ASP A 106 -18.78 8.74 -0.36
N GLY A 107 -18.90 8.53 0.95
CA GLY A 107 -19.68 7.48 1.55
C GLY A 107 -18.86 6.57 2.47
N THR A 108 -19.18 5.28 2.48
CA THR A 108 -18.52 4.30 3.33
C THR A 108 -17.93 3.16 2.51
N LEU A 109 -16.66 2.84 2.73
CA LEU A 109 -16.06 1.63 2.18
C LEU A 109 -16.38 0.44 3.08
N GLN A 110 -17.12 -0.53 2.55
CA GLN A 110 -17.47 -1.78 3.22
C GLN A 110 -16.61 -2.91 2.65
N TYR A 111 -15.85 -3.54 3.52
CA TYR A 111 -15.11 -4.74 3.21
C TYR A 111 -16.00 -5.98 3.42
N ALA A 112 -15.78 -7.04 2.64
CA ALA A 112 -16.51 -8.29 2.80
C ALA A 112 -16.23 -8.96 4.14
N ASP A 113 -14.99 -8.80 4.63
CA ASP A 113 -14.54 -9.34 5.91
C ASP A 113 -14.59 -8.29 7.03
N ASN A 114 -14.71 -8.75 8.28
CA ASN A 114 -14.52 -7.88 9.43
C ASN A 114 -13.05 -7.48 9.59
N MET A 115 -12.72 -6.24 9.22
CA MET A 115 -11.35 -5.74 9.20
C MET A 115 -10.73 -5.57 10.60
N THR A 116 -11.55 -5.48 11.64
CA THR A 116 -11.11 -5.33 13.03
C THR A 116 -10.99 -6.65 13.78
N ASP A 117 -11.45 -7.74 13.17
CA ASP A 117 -11.35 -9.07 13.76
C ASP A 117 -9.91 -9.49 13.96
N THR A 118 -9.53 -9.78 15.21
CA THR A 118 -8.20 -10.22 15.62
C THR A 118 -8.08 -11.74 15.72
N ASP A 119 -9.17 -12.47 15.57
CA ASP A 119 -9.16 -13.94 15.59
C ASP A 119 -8.73 -14.52 14.23
N THR A 120 -7.72 -13.93 13.65
CA THR A 120 -7.12 -14.39 12.40
C THR A 120 -6.14 -15.53 12.64
N GLY A 121 -5.64 -15.67 13.87
CA GLY A 121 -4.56 -16.59 14.22
C GLY A 121 -3.22 -16.28 13.52
N VAL A 122 -3.10 -15.11 12.86
CA VAL A 122 -1.94 -14.72 12.06
C VAL A 122 -1.21 -13.57 12.73
N THR A 123 0.11 -13.62 12.70
CA THR A 123 1.01 -12.55 13.19
C THR A 123 1.71 -11.86 12.02
N PHE A 124 2.34 -10.72 12.27
CA PHE A 124 3.20 -10.09 11.26
C PHE A 124 4.33 -11.03 10.82
N ARG A 125 4.91 -11.78 11.77
CA ARG A 125 5.99 -12.74 11.52
C ARG A 125 5.52 -13.85 10.58
N ASP A 126 4.33 -14.41 10.79
CA ASP A 126 3.78 -15.47 9.94
C ASP A 126 3.65 -15.01 8.49
N LEU A 127 3.15 -13.77 8.29
CA LEU A 127 3.04 -13.22 6.94
C LEU A 127 4.40 -13.05 6.27
N LEU A 128 5.39 -12.52 6.99
CA LEU A 128 6.74 -12.37 6.43
C LEU A 128 7.40 -13.71 6.14
N HIS A 129 7.18 -14.71 6.99
CA HIS A 129 7.66 -16.07 6.77
C HIS A 129 7.07 -16.70 5.51
N LYS A 130 5.77 -16.46 5.24
CA LYS A 130 5.10 -16.92 4.02
C LYS A 130 5.76 -16.35 2.75
N TYR A 131 6.18 -15.08 2.77
CA TYR A 131 6.82 -14.42 1.61
C TYR A 131 8.34 -14.58 1.55
N SER A 132 8.96 -15.15 2.57
CA SER A 132 10.40 -15.48 2.59
C SER A 132 10.67 -16.98 2.50
N GLU A 133 9.69 -17.76 2.08
CA GLU A 133 9.83 -19.18 1.84
C GLU A 133 10.95 -19.47 0.84
N GLY A 134 11.82 -20.45 1.12
CA GLY A 134 12.99 -20.73 0.29
C GLY A 134 14.22 -19.84 0.54
N HIS A 135 14.12 -18.81 1.38
CA HIS A 135 15.23 -17.89 1.69
C HIS A 135 15.59 -17.88 3.19
N PRO A 136 16.17 -18.96 3.75
CA PRO A 136 16.34 -19.14 5.20
C PRO A 136 17.23 -18.06 5.85
N TRP A 137 18.25 -17.58 5.15
CA TRP A 137 19.15 -16.54 5.66
C TRP A 137 18.46 -15.16 5.73
N SER A 138 17.66 -14.84 4.72
CA SER A 138 16.85 -13.60 4.73
C SER A 138 15.80 -13.64 5.83
N ARG A 139 15.15 -14.80 6.02
CA ARG A 139 14.19 -15.03 7.10
C ARG A 139 14.84 -14.87 8.48
N PHE A 140 16.00 -15.50 8.71
CA PHE A 140 16.75 -15.35 9.96
C PHE A 140 17.11 -13.88 10.24
N GLY A 141 17.61 -13.15 9.23
CA GLY A 141 17.93 -11.73 9.37
C GLY A 141 16.71 -10.87 9.73
N MET A 142 15.57 -11.13 9.09
CA MET A 142 14.30 -10.46 9.41
C MET A 142 13.84 -10.77 10.84
N ASP A 143 13.89 -12.04 11.23
CA ASP A 143 13.51 -12.49 12.58
C ASP A 143 14.34 -11.84 13.68
N LEU A 144 15.62 -11.62 13.43
CA LEU A 144 16.51 -10.93 14.35
C LEU A 144 16.16 -9.43 14.51
N CYS A 145 15.72 -8.80 13.42
CA CYS A 145 15.36 -7.36 13.42
C CYS A 145 13.94 -7.10 13.95
N MET A 146 13.04 -8.07 13.82
CA MET A 146 11.67 -7.95 14.30
C MET A 146 11.61 -8.18 15.82
N GLY A 147 11.14 -7.19 16.56
CA GLY A 147 10.87 -7.36 17.99
C GLY A 147 9.65 -8.25 18.26
N SER A 148 9.39 -8.54 19.55
CA SER A 148 8.26 -9.36 20.02
C SER A 148 6.88 -8.85 19.60
N LYS A 149 6.76 -7.58 19.20
CA LYS A 149 5.52 -7.03 18.65
C LYS A 149 5.08 -7.72 17.35
N ALA A 150 6.03 -8.31 16.60
CA ALA A 150 5.73 -9.06 15.39
C ALA A 150 5.04 -10.41 15.65
N ASP A 151 5.04 -10.87 16.91
CA ASP A 151 4.47 -12.16 17.35
C ASP A 151 3.04 -12.02 17.90
N GLN A 152 2.50 -10.78 17.93
CA GLN A 152 1.13 -10.57 18.37
C GLN A 152 0.16 -10.85 17.22
N PRO A 153 -1.01 -11.46 17.52
CA PRO A 153 -2.07 -11.62 16.53
C PRO A 153 -2.48 -10.27 15.94
N ILE A 154 -2.65 -10.22 14.63
CA ILE A 154 -3.05 -9.02 13.90
C ILE A 154 -4.43 -9.18 13.28
N ASN A 155 -5.14 -8.05 13.15
CA ASN A 155 -6.41 -8.02 12.44
C ASN A 155 -6.21 -7.96 10.91
N ARG A 156 -7.29 -8.16 10.15
CA ARG A 156 -7.25 -8.12 8.68
C ARG A 156 -6.79 -6.78 8.13
N ARG A 157 -7.15 -5.67 8.80
CA ARG A 157 -6.68 -4.36 8.37
C ARG A 157 -5.15 -4.24 8.45
N LEU A 158 -4.55 -4.76 9.50
CA LEU A 158 -3.09 -4.78 9.65
C LEU A 158 -2.41 -5.70 8.63
N MET A 159 -3.06 -6.79 8.18
CA MET A 159 -2.51 -7.63 7.10
C MET A 159 -2.29 -6.84 5.80
N MET A 160 -3.00 -5.74 5.59
CA MET A 160 -2.85 -4.86 4.41
C MET A 160 -1.51 -4.10 4.37
N PHE A 161 -0.60 -4.30 5.34
CA PHE A 161 0.78 -3.84 5.18
C PHE A 161 1.49 -4.57 4.02
N VAL A 162 1.01 -5.74 3.64
CA VAL A 162 1.44 -6.47 2.45
C VAL A 162 0.53 -6.08 1.28
N PRO A 163 1.08 -5.64 0.14
CA PRO A 163 0.30 -5.19 -1.03
C PRO A 163 -0.74 -6.21 -1.52
N PHE A 164 -0.42 -7.49 -1.43
CA PHE A 164 -1.31 -8.59 -1.84
C PHE A 164 -2.64 -8.60 -1.06
N TYR A 165 -2.61 -8.24 0.22
CA TYR A 165 -3.83 -8.14 1.02
C TYR A 165 -4.63 -6.87 0.72
N VAL A 166 -3.96 -5.77 0.34
CA VAL A 166 -4.66 -4.58 -0.17
C VAL A 166 -5.44 -4.96 -1.43
N GLN A 167 -4.78 -5.60 -2.39
CA GLN A 167 -5.39 -6.09 -3.62
C GLN A 167 -6.58 -7.02 -3.33
N ALA A 168 -6.38 -8.06 -2.51
CA ALA A 168 -7.41 -9.05 -2.21
C ALA A 168 -8.65 -8.45 -1.53
N PHE A 169 -8.46 -7.58 -0.53
CA PHE A 169 -9.58 -6.96 0.19
C PHE A 169 -10.27 -5.88 -0.65
N PHE A 170 -9.54 -5.12 -1.47
CA PHE A 170 -10.14 -4.15 -2.39
C PHE A 170 -11.00 -4.83 -3.46
N ASN A 171 -10.58 -6.02 -3.93
CA ASN A 171 -11.32 -6.77 -4.94
C ASN A 171 -12.74 -7.17 -4.50
N THR A 172 -12.93 -7.35 -3.19
CA THR A 172 -14.23 -7.72 -2.60
C THR A 172 -14.96 -6.56 -1.93
N ALA A 173 -14.31 -5.39 -1.80
CA ALA A 173 -14.87 -4.23 -1.13
C ALA A 173 -15.94 -3.53 -1.99
N ARG A 174 -16.89 -2.89 -1.30
CA ARG A 174 -17.98 -2.12 -1.91
C ARG A 174 -18.01 -0.71 -1.34
N ILE A 175 -18.27 0.25 -2.20
CA ILE A 175 -18.56 1.63 -1.81
C ILE A 175 -20.07 1.73 -1.62
N VAL A 176 -20.50 2.19 -0.45
CA VAL A 176 -21.89 2.51 -0.15
C VAL A 176 -21.99 4.03 -0.04
N ASP A 177 -22.75 4.63 -0.92
CA ASP A 177 -22.96 6.08 -0.94
C ASP A 177 -23.91 6.54 0.18
N ASN A 178 -24.13 7.85 0.28
CA ASN A 178 -24.99 8.46 1.31
C ASN A 178 -26.48 8.14 1.11
N GLU A 179 -26.86 7.61 -0.06
CA GLU A 179 -28.23 7.15 -0.37
C GLU A 179 -28.40 5.63 -0.09
N GLY A 180 -27.34 4.95 0.33
CA GLY A 180 -27.33 3.51 0.62
C GLY A 180 -27.15 2.63 -0.61
N GLN A 181 -26.82 3.19 -1.77
CA GLN A 181 -26.54 2.39 -2.97
C GLN A 181 -25.11 1.85 -2.91
N ALA A 182 -24.97 0.55 -3.22
CA ALA A 182 -23.69 -0.13 -3.14
C ALA A 182 -23.13 -0.45 -4.53
N ARG A 183 -21.87 -0.06 -4.80
CA ARG A 183 -21.11 -0.41 -6.01
C ARG A 183 -19.80 -1.11 -5.63
N PRO A 184 -19.24 -2.00 -6.48
CA PRO A 184 -17.93 -2.58 -6.21
C PRO A 184 -16.85 -1.49 -6.25
N LEU A 185 -15.83 -1.61 -5.39
CA LEU A 185 -14.67 -0.70 -5.38
C LEU A 185 -13.81 -0.90 -6.64
N VAL A 186 -13.60 -2.16 -7.04
CA VAL A 186 -12.80 -2.54 -8.22
C VAL A 186 -13.73 -2.90 -9.36
N SER A 187 -13.53 -2.30 -10.53
CA SER A 187 -14.30 -2.58 -11.75
C SER A 187 -13.63 -3.61 -12.64
N SER A 188 -12.29 -3.68 -12.65
CA SER A 188 -11.50 -4.67 -13.39
C SER A 188 -10.14 -4.88 -12.73
N GLU A 189 -9.58 -6.07 -12.90
CA GLU A 189 -8.24 -6.47 -12.46
C GLU A 189 -7.48 -7.07 -13.65
N GLU A 190 -6.20 -6.66 -13.86
CA GLU A 190 -5.31 -7.10 -14.93
C GLU A 190 -3.90 -7.43 -14.39
#